data_b071ecb1c0c5dac0e7594804def2f29d
#
_entry.id   b071ecb1c0c5dac0e7594804def2f29d
#
_cell.length_a   1.000
_cell.length_b   1.000
_cell.length_c   1.000
_cell.angle_alpha   90.00
_cell.angle_beta   90.00
_cell.angle_gamma   90.00
#
_symmetry.space_group_name_H-M   'P 1'
#
loop_
_entity.id
_entity.type
_entity.pdbx_description
1 polymer ?
#
loop_
_entity_poly.entity_id
_entity_poly.type
_entity_poly.pdbx_seq_one_letter_code
_entity_poly.pdbx_strand_id
1 'polypeptide(L)'
;MAINTKTFITKSNTIVRDSDVNLSLNPVMELNYGEMLSRCMIYFDHSKVKRMVEDKTYPDMSKLKHVLKMTNAASVNDKRINCLMPKSTYDGYKQRAVSFDLIFYLLPKDWDEGRGFDYTQDVRTEYHRGVSYGGSNWYQFKNYCKWDSEGVYTTDFLSKELDKFTSPAGNKSKVIIAYQHFDHGNEPIELDITDTMNKFISGELCNNGIGIAFSPVFEDTKTDYTQYVGFFTNHTNSFFEPYVETTYDDIIRDDRFNFYLNKKNRLYFYANVGGKQVNLDAMPTAEIDGIGYEVKQTTKGAYYIEVELGSDSYEQDTMLYDVWSNIIYQGKDVGSVELSFVTKGSSGYFSFGLPTSEYEANNAKFTPYVYGITNLEKIKRGDIRKVNVECKIPYTSQQMYAVDNIEYRLYVMDGTRQIDVIDYSPLEMVYNTNYFLIDTNDLIPSRYYVDLKIRYGMEEIHHRDVLHFDIMNDVTERYN
;
A
#
# COMPACT_ATOMS: atom_id res chain seq x y z
N MET A 1 -3.49 9.58 9.18
CA MET A 1 -3.18 9.21 7.79
C MET A 1 -2.94 7.73 7.80
N ALA A 2 -3.74 6.95 7.09
CA ALA A 2 -3.24 5.63 6.77
C ALA A 2 -2.00 5.88 5.87
N ILE A 3 -0.80 5.77 6.43
CA ILE A 3 0.40 5.90 5.62
C ILE A 3 0.37 4.75 4.63
N ASN A 4 0.23 5.09 3.37
CA ASN A 4 0.27 4.13 2.30
C ASN A 4 1.61 4.29 1.60
N THR A 5 2.52 3.38 1.86
CA THR A 5 3.85 3.39 1.22
C THR A 5 3.86 2.33 0.13
N LYS A 6 4.25 2.74 -1.07
CA LYS A 6 4.48 1.82 -2.19
C LYS A 6 5.95 1.45 -2.28
N THR A 7 6.21 0.17 -2.35
CA THR A 7 7.53 -0.40 -2.63
C THR A 7 7.45 -1.07 -4.00
N PHE A 8 8.00 -0.41 -5.01
CA PHE A 8 7.96 -0.91 -6.38
C PHE A 8 8.83 -2.15 -6.58
N ILE A 9 8.42 -3.00 -7.50
CA ILE A 9 9.23 -4.12 -7.96
C ILE A 9 10.45 -3.55 -8.70
N THR A 10 11.63 -4.00 -8.35
CA THR A 10 12.90 -3.49 -8.92
C THR A 10 13.61 -4.49 -9.81
N LYS A 11 13.25 -5.78 -9.74
CA LYS A 11 13.71 -6.82 -10.67
C LYS A 11 12.51 -7.68 -11.02
N SER A 12 12.40 -8.05 -12.28
CA SER A 12 11.45 -9.05 -12.76
C SER A 12 12.09 -9.93 -13.83
N ASN A 13 11.69 -11.18 -13.92
CA ASN A 13 12.08 -12.07 -15.00
C ASN A 13 11.06 -13.17 -15.21
N THR A 14 10.90 -13.61 -16.45
CA THR A 14 10.21 -14.84 -16.79
C THR A 14 11.24 -15.89 -17.23
N ILE A 15 11.21 -17.06 -16.62
CA ILE A 15 12.07 -18.20 -16.93
C ILE A 15 11.23 -19.28 -17.60
N VAL A 16 11.74 -19.88 -18.67
CA VAL A 16 11.01 -20.81 -19.52
C VAL A 16 11.65 -22.20 -19.42
N ARG A 17 10.79 -23.26 -19.25
CA ARG A 17 11.25 -24.65 -19.16
C ARG A 17 12.11 -25.02 -20.36
N ASP A 18 13.20 -25.72 -20.06
CA ASP A 18 14.15 -26.26 -21.05
C ASP A 18 14.79 -25.17 -21.95
N SER A 19 14.82 -23.92 -21.48
CA SER A 19 15.40 -22.78 -22.18
C SER A 19 16.35 -21.97 -21.32
N ASP A 20 17.37 -21.42 -21.93
CA ASP A 20 18.29 -20.45 -21.33
C ASP A 20 17.88 -18.98 -21.58
N VAL A 21 16.69 -18.78 -22.15
CA VAL A 21 16.12 -17.46 -22.42
C VAL A 21 15.89 -16.69 -21.12
N ASN A 22 16.24 -15.42 -21.14
CA ASN A 22 15.98 -14.44 -20.12
C ASN A 22 15.03 -13.38 -20.69
N LEU A 23 13.93 -13.10 -20.00
CA LEU A 23 12.86 -12.17 -20.45
C LEU A 23 12.69 -10.98 -19.50
N SER A 24 13.74 -10.59 -18.83
CA SER A 24 13.67 -9.59 -17.74
C SER A 24 13.18 -8.21 -18.19
N LEU A 25 13.59 -7.74 -19.37
CA LEU A 25 13.22 -6.42 -19.88
C LEU A 25 11.85 -6.37 -20.58
N ASN A 26 11.12 -7.49 -20.62
CA ASN A 26 9.80 -7.50 -21.21
C ASN A 26 8.83 -6.68 -20.33
N PRO A 27 8.05 -5.75 -20.90
CA PRO A 27 7.06 -4.96 -20.16
C PRO A 27 5.91 -5.79 -19.55
N VAL A 28 5.76 -7.05 -19.98
CA VAL A 28 4.78 -8.01 -19.49
C VAL A 28 5.48 -9.34 -19.21
N MET A 29 5.41 -9.82 -17.97
CA MET A 29 5.82 -11.17 -17.66
C MET A 29 4.68 -12.13 -17.99
N GLU A 30 5.02 -13.27 -18.62
CA GLU A 30 4.05 -14.26 -19.03
C GLU A 30 4.24 -15.58 -18.28
N LEU A 31 3.19 -16.02 -17.59
CA LEU A 31 3.07 -17.37 -17.04
C LEU A 31 2.37 -18.25 -18.07
N ASN A 32 2.99 -19.38 -18.38
CA ASN A 32 2.49 -20.33 -19.37
C ASN A 32 2.44 -21.73 -18.78
N TYR A 33 1.49 -22.56 -19.25
CA TYR A 33 1.46 -24.00 -19.04
C TYR A 33 0.88 -24.73 -20.26
N GLY A 34 1.09 -26.04 -20.33
CA GLY A 34 0.74 -26.86 -21.49
C GLY A 34 1.96 -27.21 -22.32
N GLU A 35 1.98 -26.86 -23.60
CA GLU A 35 3.12 -27.10 -24.50
C GLU A 35 4.38 -26.37 -23.99
N MET A 36 4.22 -25.16 -23.53
CA MET A 36 5.28 -24.35 -22.92
C MET A 36 4.99 -24.08 -21.44
N LEU A 37 5.99 -24.24 -20.59
CA LEU A 37 5.90 -23.89 -19.18
C LEU A 37 6.84 -22.74 -18.88
N SER A 38 6.32 -21.72 -18.18
CA SER A 38 7.14 -20.65 -17.65
C SER A 38 6.77 -20.31 -16.22
N ARG A 39 7.71 -19.70 -15.50
CA ARG A 39 7.55 -19.15 -14.15
C ARG A 39 8.08 -17.74 -14.13
N CYS A 40 7.53 -16.91 -13.26
CA CYS A 40 7.97 -15.54 -13.07
C CYS A 40 8.68 -15.39 -11.73
N MET A 41 9.59 -14.43 -11.68
CA MET A 41 10.31 -14.02 -10.47
C MET A 41 10.25 -12.51 -10.35
N ILE A 42 10.02 -12.03 -9.14
CA ILE A 42 9.99 -10.60 -8.80
C ILE A 42 10.85 -10.34 -7.56
N TYR A 43 11.40 -9.14 -7.49
CA TYR A 43 12.12 -8.66 -6.32
C TYR A 43 11.78 -7.21 -6.04
N PHE A 44 11.67 -6.85 -4.78
CA PHE A 44 11.46 -5.50 -4.29
C PHE A 44 12.37 -5.19 -3.10
N ASP A 45 12.82 -3.95 -3.00
CA ASP A 45 13.67 -3.51 -1.90
C ASP A 45 12.81 -2.99 -0.74
N HIS A 46 12.75 -3.75 0.34
CA HIS A 46 12.00 -3.41 1.55
C HIS A 46 12.75 -2.47 2.52
N SER A 47 13.94 -2.00 2.16
CA SER A 47 14.79 -1.18 3.05
C SER A 47 14.14 0.13 3.49
N LYS A 48 13.29 0.73 2.64
CA LYS A 48 12.52 1.93 3.00
C LYS A 48 11.57 1.63 4.16
N VAL A 49 10.76 0.57 4.04
CA VAL A 49 9.79 0.16 5.08
C VAL A 49 10.52 -0.25 6.36
N LYS A 50 11.62 -0.99 6.24
CA LYS A 50 12.47 -1.37 7.38
C LYS A 50 12.96 -0.13 8.14
N ARG A 51 13.47 0.89 7.46
CA ARG A 51 13.87 2.16 8.10
C ARG A 51 12.71 2.85 8.79
N MET A 52 11.49 2.82 8.21
CA MET A 52 10.31 3.42 8.82
C MET A 52 9.87 2.68 10.09
N VAL A 53 10.18 1.40 10.22
CA VAL A 53 10.00 0.64 11.47
C VAL A 53 11.10 1.00 12.48
N GLU A 54 12.35 1.06 12.04
CA GLU A 54 13.50 1.38 12.89
C GLU A 54 13.41 2.81 13.47
N ASP A 55 12.99 3.78 12.68
CA ASP A 55 12.82 5.19 13.12
C ASP A 55 11.47 5.45 13.78
N LYS A 56 10.69 4.39 14.01
CA LYS A 56 9.36 4.41 14.62
C LYS A 56 8.34 5.31 13.91
N THR A 57 8.50 5.54 12.61
CA THR A 57 7.41 6.03 11.77
C THR A 57 6.27 5.02 11.77
N TYR A 58 6.61 3.72 11.79
CA TYR A 58 5.71 2.60 12.06
C TYR A 58 6.07 1.98 13.42
N PRO A 59 5.55 2.49 14.55
CA PRO A 59 5.96 2.05 15.87
C PRO A 59 5.52 0.61 16.23
N ASP A 60 4.53 0.07 15.54
CA ASP A 60 3.99 -1.26 15.80
C ASP A 60 3.88 -2.07 14.50
N MET A 61 4.81 -3.00 14.31
CA MET A 61 4.82 -3.88 13.13
C MET A 61 3.56 -4.75 13.00
N SER A 62 2.87 -5.05 14.10
CA SER A 62 1.66 -5.88 14.08
C SER A 62 0.48 -5.20 13.39
N LYS A 63 0.52 -3.88 13.24
CA LYS A 63 -0.49 -3.06 12.55
C LYS A 63 -0.17 -2.82 11.08
N LEU A 64 0.98 -3.30 10.59
CA LEU A 64 1.32 -3.23 9.19
C LEU A 64 0.53 -4.25 8.39
N LYS A 65 0.03 -3.84 7.25
CA LYS A 65 -0.52 -4.72 6.23
C LYS A 65 0.26 -4.50 4.92
N HIS A 66 0.67 -5.60 4.31
CA HIS A 66 1.45 -5.58 3.07
C HIS A 66 0.74 -6.38 2.00
N VAL A 67 0.37 -5.72 0.90
CA VAL A 67 -0.34 -6.35 -0.22
C VAL A 67 0.49 -6.19 -1.48
N LEU A 68 0.86 -7.30 -2.12
CA LEU A 68 1.46 -7.30 -3.45
C LEU A 68 0.37 -7.02 -4.48
N LYS A 69 0.54 -5.99 -5.28
CA LYS A 69 -0.39 -5.59 -6.33
C LYS A 69 0.30 -5.63 -7.70
N MET A 70 -0.28 -6.40 -8.63
CA MET A 70 0.19 -6.49 -10.00
C MET A 70 -1.00 -6.47 -10.96
N THR A 71 -0.96 -5.58 -11.93
CA THR A 71 -2.05 -5.44 -12.90
C THR A 71 -1.93 -6.50 -13.98
N ASN A 72 -3.02 -7.22 -14.22
CA ASN A 72 -3.11 -8.19 -15.30
C ASN A 72 -3.14 -7.45 -16.65
N ALA A 73 -2.26 -7.83 -17.56
CA ALA A 73 -2.16 -7.19 -18.87
C ALA A 73 -3.43 -7.37 -19.71
N ALA A 74 -4.16 -8.48 -19.53
CA ALA A 74 -5.43 -8.73 -20.22
C ALA A 74 -6.59 -7.87 -19.70
N SER A 75 -6.49 -7.30 -18.49
CA SER A 75 -7.53 -6.44 -17.94
C SER A 75 -7.52 -5.03 -18.56
N VAL A 76 -6.41 -4.64 -19.20
CA VAL A 76 -6.19 -3.33 -19.79
C VAL A 76 -6.49 -3.38 -21.28
N ASN A 77 -7.76 -3.22 -21.64
CA ASN A 77 -8.26 -3.04 -23.02
C ASN A 77 -7.68 -4.01 -24.09
N ASP A 78 -8.40 -5.06 -24.42
CA ASP A 78 -8.00 -6.14 -25.34
C ASP A 78 -7.37 -5.68 -26.68
N LYS A 79 -7.79 -4.52 -27.18
CA LYS A 79 -7.23 -3.99 -28.44
C LYS A 79 -5.82 -3.40 -28.29
N ARG A 80 -5.46 -2.89 -27.12
CA ARG A 80 -4.11 -2.37 -26.84
C ARG A 80 -3.14 -3.49 -26.47
N ILE A 81 -3.61 -4.50 -25.79
CA ILE A 81 -2.79 -5.67 -25.40
C ILE A 81 -2.30 -6.42 -26.64
N ASN A 82 -3.15 -6.56 -27.65
CA ASN A 82 -2.74 -7.14 -28.93
C ASN A 82 -1.62 -6.36 -29.63
N CYS A 83 -1.38 -5.09 -29.22
CA CYS A 83 -0.26 -4.28 -29.72
C CYS A 83 0.98 -4.34 -28.83
N LEU A 84 0.82 -4.68 -27.53
CA LEU A 84 1.91 -4.70 -26.53
C LEU A 84 2.45 -6.15 -26.33
N MET A 85 1.61 -7.15 -26.53
CA MET A 85 2.10 -8.52 -26.55
C MET A 85 2.84 -8.76 -27.85
N PRO A 86 4.10 -9.19 -27.81
CA PRO A 86 4.78 -9.61 -29.03
C PRO A 86 3.87 -10.60 -29.73
N LYS A 87 3.59 -10.34 -31.01
CA LYS A 87 3.02 -11.35 -31.88
C LYS A 87 3.99 -12.52 -31.84
N SER A 88 3.76 -13.46 -30.92
CA SER A 88 4.58 -14.65 -30.87
C SER A 88 4.41 -15.37 -32.19
N THR A 89 5.45 -16.00 -32.67
CA THR A 89 5.43 -16.94 -33.79
C THR A 89 4.40 -18.07 -33.63
N TYR A 90 3.75 -18.14 -32.47
CA TYR A 90 2.71 -19.08 -32.07
C TYR A 90 1.28 -18.50 -32.11
N ASP A 91 1.02 -17.52 -32.95
CA ASP A 91 -0.27 -16.79 -33.08
C ASP A 91 -1.54 -17.66 -33.24
N GLY A 92 -1.44 -18.94 -33.25
CA GLY A 92 -2.60 -19.87 -33.26
C GLY A 92 -2.74 -20.74 -32.03
N TYR A 93 -1.76 -20.73 -31.13
CA TYR A 93 -1.66 -21.72 -30.04
C TYR A 93 -1.73 -21.17 -28.63
N LYS A 94 -1.60 -19.87 -28.44
CA LYS A 94 -1.75 -19.25 -27.12
C LYS A 94 -3.22 -18.98 -26.84
N GLN A 95 -3.75 -19.62 -25.82
CA GLN A 95 -5.06 -19.31 -25.28
C GLN A 95 -4.92 -18.75 -23.87
N ARG A 96 -5.74 -17.75 -23.56
CA ARG A 96 -5.79 -17.20 -22.23
C ARG A 96 -6.24 -18.25 -21.23
N ALA A 97 -5.52 -18.37 -20.14
CA ALA A 97 -5.92 -19.25 -19.04
C ALA A 97 -7.23 -18.76 -18.42
N VAL A 98 -8.17 -19.68 -18.25
CA VAL A 98 -9.49 -19.41 -17.66
C VAL A 98 -9.66 -20.30 -16.45
N SER A 99 -9.96 -19.71 -15.30
CA SER A 99 -10.08 -20.39 -14.00
C SER A 99 -8.85 -21.24 -13.66
N PHE A 100 -7.97 -20.67 -12.88
CA PHE A 100 -6.71 -21.29 -12.47
C PHE A 100 -6.26 -20.76 -11.11
N ASP A 101 -5.30 -21.46 -10.52
CA ASP A 101 -4.63 -21.06 -9.29
C ASP A 101 -3.17 -20.71 -9.57
N LEU A 102 -2.73 -19.57 -9.04
CA LEU A 102 -1.31 -19.21 -8.94
C LEU A 102 -0.80 -19.48 -7.54
N ILE A 103 0.44 -19.95 -7.48
CA ILE A 103 1.21 -20.11 -6.24
C ILE A 103 2.32 -19.06 -6.19
N PHE A 104 2.58 -18.57 -4.99
CA PHE A 104 3.64 -17.62 -4.69
C PHE A 104 4.62 -18.28 -3.73
N TYR A 105 5.91 -18.26 -4.03
CA TYR A 105 6.91 -18.99 -3.28
C TYR A 105 8.19 -18.19 -3.06
N LEU A 106 8.91 -18.47 -1.98
CA LEU A 106 10.18 -17.83 -1.65
C LEU A 106 11.30 -18.31 -2.58
N LEU A 107 12.09 -17.38 -3.11
CA LEU A 107 13.28 -17.70 -3.88
C LEU A 107 14.44 -18.07 -2.95
N PRO A 108 15.13 -19.20 -3.21
CA PRO A 108 16.17 -19.70 -2.31
C PRO A 108 17.49 -18.92 -2.39
N LYS A 109 17.72 -18.19 -3.48
CA LYS A 109 18.97 -17.50 -3.77
C LYS A 109 18.71 -16.13 -4.37
N ASP A 110 19.58 -15.18 -4.08
CA ASP A 110 19.61 -13.90 -4.78
C ASP A 110 20.00 -14.14 -6.25
N TRP A 111 19.29 -13.49 -7.16
CA TRP A 111 19.36 -13.74 -8.59
C TRP A 111 19.61 -12.45 -9.38
N ASP A 112 20.19 -12.60 -10.55
CA ASP A 112 20.43 -11.49 -11.46
C ASP A 112 19.28 -11.36 -12.48
N GLU A 113 18.77 -10.16 -12.66
CA GLU A 113 17.66 -9.87 -13.57
C GLU A 113 18.04 -10.20 -15.02
N GLY A 114 19.20 -9.76 -15.47
CA GLY A 114 19.64 -9.94 -16.86
C GLY A 114 19.21 -8.80 -17.77
N ARG A 115 19.24 -9.04 -19.10
CA ARG A 115 18.93 -8.04 -20.12
C ARG A 115 18.14 -8.62 -21.31
N GLY A 116 17.49 -9.73 -21.12
CA GLY A 116 16.70 -10.38 -22.17
C GLY A 116 15.35 -9.68 -22.39
N PHE A 117 14.87 -9.69 -23.62
CA PHE A 117 13.66 -8.96 -23.99
C PHE A 117 12.58 -9.82 -24.62
N ASP A 118 12.92 -10.84 -25.44
CA ASP A 118 11.93 -11.61 -26.23
C ASP A 118 12.30 -13.09 -26.33
N TYR A 119 11.31 -13.96 -26.44
CA TYR A 119 11.45 -15.39 -26.73
C TYR A 119 12.22 -15.69 -28.03
N THR A 120 12.14 -14.79 -29.00
CA THR A 120 12.81 -14.95 -30.30
C THR A 120 14.30 -14.63 -30.28
N GLN A 121 14.86 -14.29 -29.13
CA GLN A 121 16.29 -14.01 -29.01
C GLN A 121 17.18 -15.21 -29.34
N ASP A 122 16.68 -16.42 -29.20
CA ASP A 122 17.39 -17.62 -29.61
C ASP A 122 17.69 -17.66 -31.12
N VAL A 123 16.82 -17.11 -31.95
CA VAL A 123 17.00 -17.06 -33.41
C VAL A 123 18.01 -16.04 -33.87
N ARG A 124 18.26 -14.99 -33.05
CA ARG A 124 19.26 -13.95 -33.34
C ARG A 124 20.67 -14.29 -32.85
N THR A 125 20.83 -15.36 -32.12
CA THR A 125 22.14 -15.79 -31.56
C THR A 125 23.17 -16.17 -32.61
N GLU A 126 22.82 -16.42 -33.85
CA GLU A 126 23.81 -16.61 -34.92
C GLU A 126 24.62 -15.33 -35.22
N TYR A 127 24.03 -14.15 -35.05
CA TYR A 127 24.70 -12.86 -35.22
C TYR A 127 25.39 -12.32 -33.96
N HIS A 128 25.01 -12.80 -32.79
CA HIS A 128 25.53 -12.33 -31.49
C HIS A 128 26.18 -13.45 -30.66
N ARG A 129 26.84 -14.39 -31.29
CA ARG A 129 27.69 -15.38 -30.62
C ARG A 129 28.75 -14.64 -29.77
N GLY A 130 28.46 -14.41 -28.50
CA GLY A 130 29.33 -13.72 -27.54
C GLY A 130 28.65 -12.67 -26.69
N VAL A 131 27.41 -12.28 -26.94
CA VAL A 131 26.63 -11.41 -26.04
C VAL A 131 25.71 -12.31 -25.22
N SER A 132 26.19 -12.80 -24.10
CA SER A 132 25.32 -13.34 -23.06
C SER A 132 24.43 -12.20 -22.56
N TYR A 133 23.12 -12.30 -22.70
CA TYR A 133 22.17 -11.37 -22.08
C TYR A 133 22.26 -11.42 -20.56
N GLY A 134 22.98 -12.42 -20.03
CA GLY A 134 23.25 -12.59 -18.61
C GLY A 134 21.98 -12.84 -17.79
N GLY A 135 22.18 -13.00 -16.50
CA GLY A 135 21.10 -13.10 -15.55
C GLY A 135 20.55 -14.51 -15.36
N SER A 136 19.40 -14.55 -14.72
CA SER A 136 18.71 -15.78 -14.37
C SER A 136 17.93 -16.36 -15.56
N ASN A 137 17.83 -17.68 -15.60
CA ASN A 137 17.01 -18.45 -16.51
C ASN A 137 16.56 -19.76 -15.84
N TRP A 138 16.01 -20.70 -16.59
CA TRP A 138 15.54 -21.99 -16.05
C TRP A 138 16.62 -22.79 -15.32
N TYR A 139 17.87 -22.69 -15.75
CA TYR A 139 18.99 -23.47 -15.24
C TYR A 139 19.86 -22.75 -14.21
N GLN A 140 19.91 -21.42 -14.26
CA GLN A 140 20.85 -20.64 -13.43
C GLN A 140 20.18 -19.41 -12.82
N PHE A 141 20.63 -19.04 -11.61
CA PHE A 141 20.17 -17.82 -10.92
C PHE A 141 21.06 -16.60 -11.23
N LYS A 142 22.30 -16.84 -11.61
CA LYS A 142 23.29 -15.87 -12.09
C LYS A 142 24.14 -16.50 -13.16
N ASN A 143 24.84 -15.70 -13.93
CA ASN A 143 25.79 -16.24 -14.92
C ASN A 143 26.70 -17.28 -14.29
N TYR A 144 26.70 -18.48 -14.88
CA TYR A 144 27.48 -19.66 -14.46
C TYR A 144 27.15 -20.23 -13.08
N CYS A 145 26.10 -19.73 -12.41
CA CYS A 145 25.67 -20.19 -11.10
C CYS A 145 24.29 -20.89 -11.23
N LYS A 146 24.28 -22.22 -11.09
CA LYS A 146 23.05 -23.02 -11.26
C LYS A 146 22.13 -22.96 -10.05
N TRP A 147 20.83 -23.02 -10.31
CA TRP A 147 19.86 -23.37 -9.28
C TRP A 147 20.14 -24.77 -8.72
N ASP A 148 19.69 -25.04 -7.50
CA ASP A 148 19.79 -26.41 -6.92
C ASP A 148 18.86 -27.40 -7.64
N SER A 149 17.78 -26.86 -8.22
CA SER A 149 16.87 -27.58 -9.10
C SER A 149 16.50 -26.70 -10.29
N GLU A 150 16.35 -27.26 -11.47
CA GLU A 150 15.91 -26.55 -12.66
C GLU A 150 14.54 -25.91 -12.42
N GLY A 151 14.34 -24.69 -12.93
CA GLY A 151 13.12 -23.91 -12.70
C GLY A 151 12.96 -23.41 -11.25
N VAL A 152 14.06 -23.28 -10.49
CA VAL A 152 14.12 -22.93 -9.05
C VAL A 152 13.71 -24.08 -8.14
N TYR A 153 12.56 -24.68 -8.36
CA TYR A 153 12.03 -25.88 -7.69
C TYR A 153 11.37 -26.80 -8.73
N THR A 154 11.38 -28.10 -8.46
CA THR A 154 10.58 -29.04 -9.27
C THR A 154 9.10 -28.89 -8.98
N THR A 155 8.23 -29.20 -9.94
CA THR A 155 6.76 -29.19 -9.73
C THR A 155 6.37 -30.16 -8.61
N ASP A 156 7.02 -31.34 -8.54
CA ASP A 156 6.83 -32.32 -7.46
C ASP A 156 7.20 -31.75 -6.07
N PHE A 157 8.27 -30.95 -5.98
CA PHE A 157 8.62 -30.25 -4.74
C PHE A 157 7.56 -29.25 -4.32
N LEU A 158 7.06 -28.41 -5.25
CA LEU A 158 6.04 -27.42 -4.98
C LEU A 158 4.69 -28.06 -4.63
N SER A 159 4.41 -29.28 -5.10
CA SER A 159 3.18 -30.02 -4.77
C SER A 159 3.12 -30.53 -3.32
N LYS A 160 4.24 -30.60 -2.61
CA LYS A 160 4.35 -31.27 -1.30
C LYS A 160 4.21 -30.37 -0.08
N GLU A 161 3.92 -29.08 -0.24
CA GLU A 161 3.73 -28.09 0.84
C GLU A 161 4.74 -28.23 2.01
N LEU A 162 6.03 -28.26 1.73
CA LEU A 162 7.01 -28.61 2.74
C LEU A 162 7.60 -27.34 3.41
N ASP A 163 7.66 -27.35 4.75
CA ASP A 163 8.40 -26.40 5.58
C ASP A 163 9.92 -26.53 5.37
N LYS A 164 10.39 -26.30 4.14
CA LYS A 164 11.78 -26.58 3.75
C LYS A 164 12.62 -25.37 3.43
N PHE A 165 12.06 -24.18 3.52
CA PHE A 165 12.89 -23.00 3.38
C PHE A 165 13.63 -22.76 4.71
N THR A 166 14.97 -22.83 4.67
CA THR A 166 15.82 -22.49 5.82
C THR A 166 16.55 -21.19 5.52
N SER A 167 16.33 -20.16 6.32
CA SER A 167 17.08 -18.92 6.21
C SER A 167 18.54 -19.11 6.63
N PRO A 168 19.46 -18.22 6.22
CA PRO A 168 20.83 -18.23 6.72
C PRO A 168 20.93 -18.18 8.26
N ALA A 169 19.94 -17.63 8.92
CA ALA A 169 19.82 -17.62 10.40
C ALA A 169 19.28 -18.94 10.99
N GLY A 170 19.03 -19.96 10.16
CA GLY A 170 18.52 -21.27 10.61
C GLY A 170 17.01 -21.35 10.83
N ASN A 171 16.26 -20.28 10.59
CA ASN A 171 14.80 -20.26 10.72
C ASN A 171 14.15 -21.02 9.57
N LYS A 172 13.16 -21.85 9.88
CA LYS A 172 12.39 -22.62 8.90
C LYS A 172 11.11 -21.89 8.53
N SER A 173 10.76 -21.88 7.26
CA SER A 173 9.50 -21.33 6.76
C SER A 173 8.95 -22.20 5.66
N LYS A 174 7.64 -22.05 5.39
CA LYS A 174 7.04 -22.63 4.20
C LYS A 174 7.66 -22.04 2.94
N VAL A 175 7.86 -22.85 1.94
CA VAL A 175 8.31 -22.36 0.61
C VAL A 175 7.19 -21.60 -0.06
N ILE A 176 5.99 -22.16 -0.10
CA ILE A 176 4.80 -21.50 -0.64
C ILE A 176 4.24 -20.56 0.42
N ILE A 177 4.17 -19.28 0.09
CA ILE A 177 3.73 -18.22 1.00
C ILE A 177 2.25 -17.89 0.83
N ALA A 178 1.70 -18.09 -0.37
CA ALA A 178 0.30 -17.80 -0.65
C ALA A 178 -0.21 -18.47 -1.93
N TYR A 179 -1.53 -18.47 -2.08
CA TYR A 179 -2.27 -18.90 -3.27
C TYR A 179 -3.26 -17.81 -3.65
N GLN A 180 -3.50 -17.64 -4.95
CA GLN A 180 -4.60 -16.81 -5.45
C GLN A 180 -5.33 -17.55 -6.57
N HIS A 181 -6.66 -17.63 -6.44
CA HIS A 181 -7.55 -18.17 -7.45
C HIS A 181 -7.96 -17.08 -8.45
N PHE A 182 -8.08 -17.47 -9.71
CA PHE A 182 -8.53 -16.62 -10.82
C PHE A 182 -9.73 -17.29 -11.50
N ASP A 183 -10.89 -16.62 -11.45
CA ASP A 183 -12.14 -17.13 -12.04
C ASP A 183 -12.19 -16.92 -13.55
N HIS A 184 -11.70 -15.77 -14.02
CA HIS A 184 -11.81 -15.34 -15.41
C HIS A 184 -10.45 -15.16 -16.11
N GLY A 185 -9.34 -15.26 -15.37
CA GLY A 185 -7.99 -15.12 -15.90
C GLY A 185 -7.61 -13.69 -16.32
N ASN A 186 -8.35 -12.67 -15.88
CA ASN A 186 -8.07 -11.25 -16.13
C ASN A 186 -8.01 -10.42 -14.85
N GLU A 187 -8.12 -11.06 -13.71
CA GLU A 187 -8.04 -10.43 -12.42
C GLU A 187 -6.61 -9.96 -12.14
N PRO A 188 -6.42 -8.87 -11.38
CA PRO A 188 -5.11 -8.49 -10.89
C PRO A 188 -4.62 -9.44 -9.80
N ILE A 189 -3.33 -9.44 -9.54
CA ILE A 189 -2.78 -10.02 -8.31
C ILE A 189 -2.98 -8.99 -7.19
N GLU A 190 -3.68 -9.41 -6.14
CA GLU A 190 -3.84 -8.70 -4.87
C GLU A 190 -3.61 -9.67 -3.73
N LEU A 191 -2.34 -9.81 -3.34
CA LEU A 191 -1.89 -10.86 -2.46
C LEU A 191 -1.45 -10.29 -1.12
N ASP A 192 -2.05 -10.73 -0.02
CA ASP A 192 -1.57 -10.41 1.33
C ASP A 192 -0.27 -11.18 1.62
N ILE A 193 0.83 -10.44 1.74
CA ILE A 193 2.16 -10.98 2.07
C ILE A 193 2.66 -10.47 3.42
N THR A 194 1.76 -10.04 4.30
CA THR A 194 2.09 -9.38 5.57
C THR A 194 3.02 -10.21 6.44
N ASP A 195 2.73 -11.49 6.63
CA ASP A 195 3.60 -12.39 7.43
C ASP A 195 5.02 -12.50 6.84
N THR A 196 5.10 -12.67 5.53
CA THR A 196 6.39 -12.79 4.82
C THR A 196 7.17 -11.48 4.88
N MET A 197 6.51 -10.36 4.64
CA MET A 197 7.14 -9.04 4.66
C MET A 197 7.65 -8.69 6.07
N ASN A 198 6.88 -8.98 7.11
CA ASN A 198 7.30 -8.79 8.50
C ASN A 198 8.57 -9.62 8.84
N LYS A 199 8.66 -10.85 8.32
CA LYS A 199 9.86 -11.69 8.46
C LYS A 199 11.07 -11.14 7.69
N PHE A 200 10.86 -10.49 6.53
CA PHE A 200 11.93 -9.79 5.83
C PHE A 200 12.41 -8.56 6.61
N ILE A 201 11.49 -7.77 7.15
CA ILE A 201 11.80 -6.55 7.92
C ILE A 201 12.54 -6.91 9.22
N SER A 202 12.09 -7.95 9.94
CA SER A 202 12.74 -8.42 11.17
C SER A 202 14.10 -9.09 10.92
N GLY A 203 14.39 -9.48 9.67
CA GLY A 203 15.60 -10.24 9.32
C GLY A 203 15.51 -11.73 9.65
N GLU A 204 14.33 -12.24 9.99
CA GLU A 204 14.08 -13.66 10.19
C GLU A 204 14.27 -14.45 8.88
N LEU A 205 13.84 -13.87 7.77
CA LEU A 205 14.04 -14.39 6.41
C LEU A 205 14.85 -13.42 5.55
N CYS A 206 15.67 -13.97 4.66
CA CYS A 206 16.32 -13.18 3.62
C CYS A 206 15.33 -12.91 2.48
N ASN A 207 15.23 -11.67 2.04
CA ASN A 207 14.46 -11.34 0.85
C ASN A 207 15.31 -11.58 -0.40
N ASN A 208 15.12 -12.70 -1.04
CA ASN A 208 15.67 -13.01 -2.36
C ASN A 208 14.63 -12.79 -3.47
N GLY A 209 13.42 -12.33 -3.12
CA GLY A 209 12.29 -12.18 -4.02
C GLY A 209 11.25 -13.30 -3.91
N ILE A 210 10.22 -13.19 -4.73
CA ILE A 210 9.07 -14.09 -4.78
C ILE A 210 9.00 -14.69 -6.18
N GLY A 211 8.85 -16.02 -6.26
CA GLY A 211 8.52 -16.75 -7.47
C GLY A 211 7.01 -16.87 -7.63
N ILE A 212 6.54 -16.86 -8.86
CA ILE A 212 5.14 -16.99 -9.24
C ILE A 212 5.03 -18.11 -10.27
N ALA A 213 4.13 -19.05 -10.05
CA ALA A 213 3.89 -20.16 -10.96
C ALA A 213 2.41 -20.54 -10.96
N PHE A 214 1.96 -21.24 -11.99
CA PHE A 214 0.71 -21.98 -11.89
C PHE A 214 0.80 -23.03 -10.78
N SER A 215 -0.31 -23.38 -10.17
CA SER A 215 -0.30 -24.46 -9.19
C SER A 215 0.16 -25.77 -9.85
N PRO A 216 0.78 -26.71 -9.10
CA PRO A 216 1.34 -27.94 -9.64
C PRO A 216 0.37 -28.74 -10.50
N VAL A 217 -0.92 -28.69 -10.19
CA VAL A 217 -1.97 -29.39 -10.97
C VAL A 217 -2.02 -28.86 -12.41
N PHE A 218 -1.87 -27.55 -12.59
CA PHE A 218 -1.86 -26.94 -13.92
C PHE A 218 -0.52 -27.13 -14.62
N GLU A 219 0.60 -27.03 -13.91
CA GLU A 219 1.93 -27.25 -14.50
C GLU A 219 2.10 -28.67 -15.08
N ASP A 220 1.45 -29.68 -14.48
CA ASP A 220 1.48 -31.05 -14.93
C ASP A 220 0.43 -31.36 -16.02
N THR A 221 -0.45 -30.40 -16.34
CA THR A 221 -1.46 -30.58 -17.40
C THR A 221 -0.81 -30.56 -18.78
N LYS A 222 -0.99 -31.61 -19.53
CA LYS A 222 -0.56 -31.72 -20.93
C LYS A 222 -1.69 -31.27 -21.84
N THR A 223 -1.46 -30.20 -22.58
CA THR A 223 -2.35 -29.69 -23.62
C THR A 223 -1.58 -29.49 -24.91
N ASP A 224 -2.25 -29.65 -26.06
CA ASP A 224 -1.66 -29.41 -27.37
C ASP A 224 -1.46 -27.94 -27.71
N TYR A 225 -1.79 -27.04 -26.76
CA TYR A 225 -1.63 -25.59 -26.88
C TYR A 225 -1.21 -24.98 -25.55
N THR A 226 -0.61 -23.80 -25.63
CA THR A 226 -0.15 -23.06 -24.44
C THR A 226 -1.26 -22.18 -23.88
N GLN A 227 -1.58 -22.37 -22.59
CA GLN A 227 -2.39 -21.44 -21.81
C GLN A 227 -1.48 -20.39 -21.21
N TYR A 228 -1.92 -19.14 -21.13
CA TYR A 228 -1.10 -18.06 -20.58
C TYR A 228 -1.90 -17.03 -19.79
N VAL A 229 -1.20 -16.38 -18.88
CA VAL A 229 -1.63 -15.15 -18.21
C VAL A 229 -0.44 -14.19 -18.11
N GLY A 230 -0.67 -12.91 -18.33
CA GLY A 230 0.38 -11.90 -18.32
C GLY A 230 0.13 -10.80 -17.27
N PHE A 231 1.21 -10.36 -16.62
CA PHE A 231 1.19 -9.23 -15.67
C PHE A 231 2.23 -8.19 -16.07
N PHE A 232 1.92 -6.91 -15.88
CA PHE A 232 2.89 -5.85 -16.13
C PHE A 232 4.10 -5.97 -15.21
N THR A 233 5.27 -5.59 -15.72
CA THR A 233 6.55 -5.60 -15.00
C THR A 233 6.99 -4.19 -14.60
N ASN A 234 8.12 -4.08 -13.89
CA ASN A 234 8.81 -2.81 -13.63
C ASN A 234 9.31 -2.11 -14.91
N HIS A 235 9.35 -2.82 -16.06
CA HIS A 235 9.75 -2.26 -17.35
C HIS A 235 8.58 -1.79 -18.23
N THR A 236 7.36 -1.74 -17.67
CA THR A 236 6.15 -1.32 -18.42
C THR A 236 6.15 0.15 -18.82
N ASN A 237 6.95 1.01 -18.15
CA ASN A 237 6.94 2.48 -18.36
C ASN A 237 5.54 3.10 -18.30
N SER A 238 4.66 2.52 -17.50
CA SER A 238 3.29 2.98 -17.30
C SER A 238 2.94 2.98 -15.80
N PHE A 239 1.78 3.51 -15.43
CA PHE A 239 1.27 3.47 -14.05
C PHE A 239 0.78 2.09 -13.61
N PHE A 240 0.92 1.06 -14.44
CA PHE A 240 0.65 -0.34 -14.09
C PHE A 240 1.87 -1.06 -13.48
N GLU A 241 2.93 -0.33 -13.19
CA GLU A 241 4.12 -0.86 -12.52
C GLU A 241 3.73 -1.58 -11.22
N PRO A 242 4.15 -2.85 -11.02
CA PRO A 242 3.78 -3.62 -9.85
C PRO A 242 4.49 -3.11 -8.59
N TYR A 243 3.81 -3.24 -7.45
CA TYR A 243 4.33 -2.77 -6.17
C TYR A 243 3.78 -3.58 -4.99
N VAL A 244 4.48 -3.49 -3.87
CA VAL A 244 3.95 -3.89 -2.56
C VAL A 244 3.41 -2.64 -1.88
N GLU A 245 2.12 -2.65 -1.58
CA GLU A 245 1.45 -1.61 -0.82
C GLU A 245 1.57 -1.92 0.66
N THR A 246 2.19 -1.03 1.41
CA THR A 246 2.27 -1.10 2.86
C THR A 246 1.32 -0.09 3.46
N THR A 247 0.33 -0.54 4.19
CA THR A 247 -0.60 0.31 4.92
C THR A 247 -0.37 0.19 6.42
N TYR A 248 -0.43 1.32 7.10
CA TYR A 248 -0.34 1.43 8.55
C TYR A 248 -1.44 2.36 9.05
N ASP A 249 -2.24 1.89 10.00
CA ASP A 249 -3.27 2.73 10.60
C ASP A 249 -2.63 3.65 11.65
N ASP A 250 -2.22 4.83 11.19
CA ASP A 250 -1.68 5.91 12.00
C ASP A 250 -2.65 7.09 12.14
N ILE A 251 -3.95 6.84 11.95
CA ILE A 251 -4.95 7.89 11.97
C ILE A 251 -4.94 8.58 13.31
N ILE A 252 -4.60 9.87 13.29
CA ILE A 252 -4.66 10.74 14.46
C ILE A 252 -6.09 11.24 14.59
N ARG A 253 -6.74 10.88 15.68
CA ARG A 253 -8.06 11.41 16.08
C ARG A 253 -7.92 11.99 17.48
N ASP A 254 -7.57 13.26 17.56
CA ASP A 254 -7.42 13.98 18.81
C ASP A 254 -8.76 14.56 19.24
N ASP A 255 -9.36 13.94 20.25
CA ASP A 255 -10.67 14.33 20.77
C ASP A 255 -10.59 15.48 21.78
N ARG A 256 -9.46 16.16 21.96
CA ARG A 256 -9.24 17.22 22.93
C ARG A 256 -10.29 18.32 22.88
N PHE A 257 -10.77 18.69 21.71
CA PHE A 257 -11.83 19.68 21.52
C PHE A 257 -13.23 19.09 21.47
N ASN A 258 -13.35 17.77 21.43
CA ASN A 258 -14.59 17.01 21.34
C ASN A 258 -14.61 15.85 22.35
N PHE A 259 -14.18 16.11 23.58
CA PHE A 259 -14.13 15.10 24.62
C PHE A 259 -15.53 14.85 25.20
N TYR A 260 -16.11 13.70 24.93
CA TYR A 260 -17.44 13.33 25.43
C TYR A 260 -17.37 12.41 26.64
N LEU A 261 -18.14 12.72 27.69
CA LEU A 261 -18.34 11.83 28.81
C LEU A 261 -19.02 10.53 28.38
N ASN A 262 -18.71 9.41 29.07
CA ASN A 262 -19.20 8.05 28.79
C ASN A 262 -18.84 7.52 27.39
N LYS A 263 -17.78 8.06 26.80
CA LYS A 263 -17.23 7.62 25.51
C LYS A 263 -15.72 7.47 25.63
N LYS A 264 -15.14 6.53 24.88
CA LYS A 264 -13.69 6.48 24.70
C LYS A 264 -13.22 7.64 23.84
N ASN A 265 -12.35 8.47 24.38
CA ASN A 265 -11.74 9.60 23.72
C ASN A 265 -10.23 9.37 23.64
N ARG A 266 -9.56 9.97 22.69
CA ARG A 266 -8.11 9.96 22.56
C ARG A 266 -7.57 11.38 22.76
N LEU A 267 -6.64 11.52 23.69
CA LEU A 267 -5.91 12.76 23.92
C LEU A 267 -4.46 12.56 23.48
N TYR A 268 -3.98 13.47 22.65
CA TYR A 268 -2.65 13.36 22.04
C TYR A 268 -1.67 14.37 22.64
N PHE A 269 -0.42 13.91 22.72
CA PHE A 269 0.76 14.71 22.95
C PHE A 269 1.70 14.62 21.75
N TYR A 270 2.16 15.77 21.23
CA TYR A 270 3.01 15.85 20.07
C TYR A 270 4.39 16.37 20.46
N ALA A 271 5.41 15.51 20.33
CA ALA A 271 6.80 15.89 20.58
C ALA A 271 7.39 16.55 19.31
N ASN A 272 7.58 17.86 19.37
CA ASN A 272 8.12 18.67 18.27
C ASN A 272 9.37 19.42 18.69
N VAL A 273 10.42 19.34 17.85
CA VAL A 273 11.66 20.13 18.01
C VAL A 273 11.97 20.83 16.70
N GLY A 274 12.05 22.17 16.74
CA GLY A 274 12.33 22.97 15.55
C GLY A 274 11.28 22.79 14.43
N GLY A 275 10.02 22.52 14.78
CA GLY A 275 8.93 22.31 13.82
C GLY A 275 8.87 20.92 13.22
N LYS A 276 9.71 19.98 13.65
CA LYS A 276 9.72 18.60 13.19
C LYS A 276 9.32 17.67 14.33
N GLN A 277 8.48 16.67 14.01
CA GLN A 277 8.15 15.60 14.95
C GLN A 277 9.37 14.74 15.25
N VAL A 278 9.60 14.47 16.53
CA VAL A 278 10.72 13.66 17.01
C VAL A 278 10.23 12.59 17.99
N ASN A 279 10.88 11.45 17.99
CA ASN A 279 10.63 10.45 19.03
C ASN A 279 11.31 10.86 20.32
N LEU A 280 10.67 10.55 21.43
CA LEU A 280 11.27 10.62 22.76
C LEU A 280 12.16 9.38 23.00
N ASP A 281 13.15 9.54 23.86
CA ASP A 281 14.08 8.47 24.23
C ASP A 281 13.40 7.36 25.04
N ALA A 282 12.32 7.71 25.76
CA ALA A 282 11.45 6.78 26.49
C ALA A 282 9.99 7.14 26.28
N MET A 283 9.09 6.21 26.56
CA MET A 283 7.65 6.49 26.57
C MET A 283 7.33 7.49 27.67
N PRO A 284 6.62 8.59 27.36
CA PRO A 284 6.17 9.51 28.41
C PRO A 284 5.11 8.84 29.29
N THR A 285 4.85 9.43 30.44
CA THR A 285 3.72 9.06 31.32
C THR A 285 2.64 10.11 31.20
N ALA A 286 1.39 9.75 31.38
CA ALA A 286 0.27 10.68 31.34
C ALA A 286 -0.72 10.39 32.46
N GLU A 287 -1.26 11.45 33.05
CA GLU A 287 -2.26 11.36 34.10
C GLU A 287 -3.33 12.45 33.94
N ILE A 288 -4.54 12.17 34.44
CA ILE A 288 -5.64 13.11 34.58
C ILE A 288 -6.15 12.99 36.01
N ASP A 289 -6.22 14.11 36.74
CA ASP A 289 -6.62 14.16 38.15
C ASP A 289 -5.85 13.13 39.05
N GLY A 290 -4.56 12.90 38.76
CA GLY A 290 -3.73 11.93 39.48
C GLY A 290 -3.96 10.47 39.12
N ILE A 291 -4.82 10.19 38.14
CA ILE A 291 -5.04 8.83 37.61
C ILE A 291 -4.14 8.65 36.37
N GLY A 292 -3.23 7.67 36.44
CA GLY A 292 -2.31 7.35 35.34
C GLY A 292 -2.98 6.53 34.23
N TYR A 293 -2.64 6.83 32.99
CA TYR A 293 -3.12 6.16 31.78
C TYR A 293 -1.98 5.51 31.00
N GLU A 294 -2.26 4.40 30.34
CA GLU A 294 -1.31 3.75 29.44
C GLU A 294 -1.08 4.61 28.20
N VAL A 295 0.18 5.00 27.97
CA VAL A 295 0.57 5.80 26.79
C VAL A 295 0.90 4.88 25.64
N LYS A 296 0.33 5.18 24.47
CA LYS A 296 0.59 4.49 23.19
C LYS A 296 1.17 5.48 22.20
N GLN A 297 1.92 4.98 21.22
CA GLN A 297 2.45 5.79 20.13
C GLN A 297 1.71 5.45 18.83
N THR A 298 1.18 6.45 18.13
CA THR A 298 0.52 6.26 16.83
C THR A 298 1.52 6.29 15.69
N THR A 299 2.37 7.30 15.65
CA THR A 299 3.41 7.50 14.67
C THR A 299 4.56 8.27 15.30
N LYS A 300 5.61 8.59 14.55
CA LYS A 300 6.78 9.31 15.04
C LYS A 300 6.38 10.59 15.76
N GLY A 301 6.74 10.69 17.05
CA GLY A 301 6.50 11.87 17.87
C GLY A 301 5.03 12.15 18.24
N ALA A 302 4.09 11.23 17.95
CA ALA A 302 2.68 11.36 18.31
C ALA A 302 2.29 10.27 19.33
N TYR A 303 2.08 10.68 20.55
CA TYR A 303 1.72 9.83 21.68
C TYR A 303 0.27 10.10 22.09
N TYR A 304 -0.45 9.09 22.55
CA TYR A 304 -1.83 9.27 22.97
C TYR A 304 -2.19 8.36 24.16
N ILE A 305 -3.24 8.79 24.86
CA ILE A 305 -3.93 8.00 25.89
C ILE A 305 -5.38 7.80 25.45
N GLU A 306 -5.95 6.65 25.81
CA GLU A 306 -7.39 6.38 25.67
C GLU A 306 -8.07 6.60 27.01
N VAL A 307 -9.02 7.52 27.04
CA VAL A 307 -9.67 8.00 28.26
C VAL A 307 -11.17 7.86 28.14
N GLU A 308 -11.80 7.31 29.16
CA GLU A 308 -13.25 7.27 29.32
C GLU A 308 -13.59 7.83 30.71
N LEU A 309 -14.23 8.99 30.74
CA LEU A 309 -14.69 9.62 31.99
C LEU A 309 -16.20 9.48 32.10
N GLY A 310 -16.68 9.03 33.25
CA GLY A 310 -18.09 8.85 33.53
C GLY A 310 -18.78 10.15 33.93
N SER A 311 -20.00 10.38 33.46
CA SER A 311 -20.86 11.50 33.90
C SER A 311 -21.26 11.45 35.37
N ASP A 312 -21.01 10.33 36.04
CA ASP A 312 -21.25 10.16 37.49
C ASP A 312 -20.17 10.87 38.32
N SER A 313 -18.97 11.09 37.75
CA SER A 313 -17.81 11.66 38.42
C SER A 313 -17.39 13.02 37.87
N TYR A 314 -17.78 13.33 36.65
CA TYR A 314 -17.39 14.56 35.96
C TYR A 314 -18.60 15.25 35.35
N GLU A 315 -18.68 16.55 35.52
CA GLU A 315 -19.73 17.36 34.92
C GLU A 315 -19.36 17.80 33.48
N GLN A 316 -20.36 18.09 32.66
CA GLN A 316 -20.14 18.69 31.36
C GLN A 316 -19.63 20.12 31.48
N ASP A 317 -18.99 20.62 30.46
CA ASP A 317 -18.39 21.96 30.39
C ASP A 317 -17.32 22.24 31.48
N THR A 318 -16.76 21.15 32.05
CA THR A 318 -15.67 21.23 33.00
C THR A 318 -14.33 21.19 32.27
N MET A 319 -13.44 22.12 32.65
CA MET A 319 -12.06 22.13 32.13
C MET A 319 -11.21 21.17 32.96
N LEU A 320 -10.60 20.21 32.31
CA LEU A 320 -9.66 19.22 32.88
C LEU A 320 -8.30 19.35 32.17
N TYR A 321 -7.28 18.76 32.82
CA TYR A 321 -5.92 18.77 32.32
C TYR A 321 -5.35 17.36 32.27
N ASP A 322 -4.75 17.03 31.13
CA ASP A 322 -3.87 15.86 31.02
C ASP A 322 -2.42 16.30 31.21
N VAL A 323 -1.75 15.71 32.17
CA VAL A 323 -0.37 16.03 32.55
C VAL A 323 0.55 14.97 32.00
N TRP A 324 1.44 15.39 31.10
CA TRP A 324 2.45 14.53 30.48
C TRP A 324 3.79 14.72 31.14
N SER A 325 4.45 13.65 31.59
CA SER A 325 5.72 13.69 32.32
C SER A 325 6.68 12.64 31.75
N ASN A 326 7.92 12.60 32.28
CA ASN A 326 8.99 11.74 31.76
C ASN A 326 9.29 12.00 30.28
N ILE A 327 9.28 13.29 29.88
CA ILE A 327 9.54 13.73 28.50
C ILE A 327 11.06 13.84 28.31
N ILE A 328 11.69 12.76 27.87
CA ILE A 328 13.14 12.68 27.68
C ILE A 328 13.48 12.76 26.20
N TYR A 329 14.31 13.73 25.83
CA TYR A 329 14.81 13.91 24.47
C TYR A 329 16.31 14.17 24.46
N GLN A 330 17.08 13.36 23.71
CA GLN A 330 18.55 13.41 23.67
C GLN A 330 19.21 13.39 25.06
N GLY A 331 18.71 12.52 25.93
CA GLY A 331 19.20 12.34 27.29
C GLY A 331 18.86 13.49 28.24
N LYS A 332 18.04 14.46 27.82
CA LYS A 332 17.59 15.57 28.68
C LYS A 332 16.11 15.42 29.02
N ASP A 333 15.79 15.56 30.30
CA ASP A 333 14.42 15.70 30.77
C ASP A 333 13.93 17.11 30.44
N VAL A 334 12.83 17.21 29.68
CA VAL A 334 12.19 18.47 29.26
C VAL A 334 11.21 18.97 30.34
N GLY A 335 10.89 18.15 31.33
CA GLY A 335 9.92 18.43 32.37
C GLY A 335 8.53 17.88 32.06
N SER A 336 7.50 18.48 32.63
CA SER A 336 6.10 18.11 32.42
C SER A 336 5.36 19.14 31.57
N VAL A 337 4.36 18.68 30.83
CA VAL A 337 3.48 19.50 30.00
C VAL A 337 2.03 19.24 30.40
N GLU A 338 1.29 20.30 30.67
CA GLU A 338 -0.14 20.26 30.93
C GLU A 338 -0.91 20.74 29.70
N LEU A 339 -1.89 19.95 29.27
CA LEU A 339 -2.75 20.28 28.15
C LEU A 339 -4.20 20.25 28.61
N SER A 340 -4.97 21.30 28.29
CA SER A 340 -6.37 21.37 28.71
C SER A 340 -7.33 20.76 27.70
N PHE A 341 -8.44 20.22 28.20
CA PHE A 341 -9.59 19.82 27.41
C PHE A 341 -10.89 20.11 28.18
N VAL A 342 -12.01 20.22 27.47
CA VAL A 342 -13.32 20.51 28.08
C VAL A 342 -14.24 19.33 27.84
N THR A 343 -14.86 18.84 28.91
CA THR A 343 -15.83 17.75 28.87
C THR A 343 -17.14 18.22 28.23
N LYS A 344 -17.69 17.38 27.37
CA LYS A 344 -19.01 17.58 26.74
C LYS A 344 -19.99 16.51 27.24
N GLY A 345 -21.30 16.84 27.20
CA GLY A 345 -22.32 15.90 27.65
C GLY A 345 -22.28 14.55 26.92
N SER A 346 -22.85 13.53 27.54
CA SER A 346 -22.78 12.13 27.11
C SER A 346 -23.50 11.79 25.79
N SER A 347 -24.27 12.72 25.22
CA SER A 347 -24.88 12.53 23.91
C SER A 347 -23.82 12.76 22.83
N GLY A 348 -23.07 11.72 22.52
CA GLY A 348 -22.08 11.71 21.45
C GLY A 348 -22.69 11.84 20.04
N TYR A 349 -23.97 12.10 19.95
CA TYR A 349 -24.61 12.63 18.77
C TYR A 349 -24.62 14.14 18.91
N PHE A 350 -23.95 14.83 18.00
CA PHE A 350 -24.21 16.23 17.80
C PHE A 350 -25.71 16.40 17.69
N SER A 351 -26.34 16.94 18.71
CA SER A 351 -27.58 17.65 18.48
C SER A 351 -27.18 18.97 17.79
N PHE A 352 -26.76 18.88 16.52
CA PHE A 352 -27.09 19.97 15.63
C PHE A 352 -28.58 20.15 15.87
N GLY A 353 -29.03 21.39 16.05
CA GLY A 353 -30.45 21.62 15.91
C GLY A 353 -30.84 20.90 14.64
N LEU A 354 -31.29 19.64 14.78
CA LEU A 354 -31.79 18.87 13.69
C LEU A 354 -32.80 19.78 13.00
N PRO A 355 -32.76 19.86 11.67
CA PRO A 355 -33.80 20.55 10.93
C PRO A 355 -35.11 20.14 11.55
N THR A 356 -35.87 21.11 12.04
CA THR A 356 -37.11 20.87 12.79
C THR A 356 -38.20 20.29 11.95
N SER A 357 -37.98 20.03 10.66
CA SER A 357 -38.88 19.38 9.74
C SER A 357 -38.20 18.20 9.03
N GLU A 358 -38.97 17.10 8.83
CA GLU A 358 -38.53 15.95 8.00
C GLU A 358 -38.11 16.36 6.58
N TYR A 359 -38.66 17.44 6.06
CA TYR A 359 -38.34 17.97 4.74
C TYR A 359 -36.95 18.54 4.68
N GLU A 360 -36.50 19.22 5.72
CA GLU A 360 -35.11 19.78 5.82
C GLU A 360 -34.11 18.66 6.06
N ALA A 361 -34.42 17.65 6.86
CA ALA A 361 -33.56 16.49 7.10
C ALA A 361 -33.29 15.68 5.82
N ASN A 362 -34.30 15.47 4.97
CA ASN A 362 -34.21 14.72 3.74
C ASN A 362 -33.47 15.47 2.61
N ASN A 363 -33.34 16.80 2.71
CA ASN A 363 -32.71 17.64 1.69
C ASN A 363 -31.37 18.25 2.12
N ALA A 364 -30.94 18.04 3.36
CA ALA A 364 -29.65 18.50 3.86
C ALA A 364 -28.52 17.67 3.24
N LYS A 365 -28.13 18.00 2.01
CA LYS A 365 -26.93 17.42 1.39
C LYS A 365 -25.71 18.15 1.93
N PHE A 366 -24.85 17.43 2.63
CA PHE A 366 -23.56 17.97 3.05
C PHE A 366 -22.70 18.29 1.83
N THR A 367 -22.21 19.52 1.75
CA THR A 367 -21.30 19.92 0.69
C THR A 367 -19.87 19.98 1.27
N PRO A 368 -18.93 19.14 0.81
CA PRO A 368 -17.55 19.24 1.21
C PRO A 368 -16.89 20.42 0.54
N TYR A 369 -16.10 21.17 1.32
CA TYR A 369 -15.19 22.19 0.84
C TYR A 369 -13.76 21.68 1.02
N VAL A 370 -13.04 21.58 -0.09
CA VAL A 370 -11.67 21.09 -0.12
C VAL A 370 -10.74 22.29 -0.37
N TYR A 371 -9.71 22.45 0.44
CA TYR A 371 -8.73 23.52 0.27
C TYR A 371 -7.32 23.07 0.68
N GLY A 372 -6.31 23.80 0.19
CA GLY A 372 -4.89 23.44 0.30
C GLY A 372 -4.27 23.05 -1.02
N ILE A 373 -5.07 22.57 -1.97
CA ILE A 373 -4.74 22.39 -3.38
C ILE A 373 -5.89 22.99 -4.20
N THR A 374 -5.57 23.65 -5.29
CA THR A 374 -6.58 24.19 -6.23
C THR A 374 -6.78 23.22 -7.39
N ASN A 375 -7.99 23.21 -7.97
CA ASN A 375 -8.26 22.41 -9.16
C ASN A 375 -7.29 22.77 -10.30
N LEU A 376 -6.75 21.75 -10.98
CA LEU A 376 -5.75 21.86 -12.04
C LEU A 376 -4.38 22.40 -11.58
N GLU A 377 -4.12 22.44 -10.27
CA GLU A 377 -2.80 22.80 -9.76
C GLU A 377 -1.74 21.82 -10.27
N LYS A 378 -0.58 22.35 -10.64
CA LYS A 378 0.58 21.56 -11.04
C LYS A 378 1.51 21.41 -9.85
N ILE A 379 1.65 20.19 -9.36
CA ILE A 379 2.44 19.86 -8.18
C ILE A 379 3.71 19.13 -8.64
N LYS A 380 4.86 19.53 -8.11
CA LYS A 380 6.11 18.81 -8.38
C LYS A 380 6.13 17.49 -7.65
N ARG A 381 6.69 16.47 -8.29
CA ARG A 381 7.01 15.20 -7.65
C ARG A 381 8.03 15.47 -6.52
N GLY A 382 7.78 14.93 -5.34
CA GLY A 382 8.59 15.14 -4.15
C GLY A 382 7.98 16.09 -3.11
N ASP A 383 6.91 16.81 -3.47
CA ASP A 383 6.18 17.67 -2.53
C ASP A 383 5.19 16.83 -1.69
N ILE A 384 5.03 17.23 -0.44
CA ILE A 384 3.95 16.74 0.44
C ILE A 384 2.93 17.86 0.59
N ARG A 385 1.69 17.62 0.23
CA ARG A 385 0.60 18.59 0.29
C ARG A 385 -0.46 18.20 1.29
N LYS A 386 -0.83 19.13 2.16
CA LYS A 386 -1.95 18.97 3.09
C LYS A 386 -3.23 19.48 2.43
N VAL A 387 -4.22 18.60 2.36
CA VAL A 387 -5.56 18.90 1.84
C VAL A 387 -6.52 18.89 3.00
N ASN A 388 -7.14 20.02 3.29
CA ASN A 388 -8.13 20.15 4.35
C ASN A 388 -9.54 19.97 3.78
N VAL A 389 -10.41 19.36 4.55
CA VAL A 389 -11.80 19.07 4.17
C VAL A 389 -12.74 19.60 5.25
N GLU A 390 -13.60 20.52 4.87
CA GLU A 390 -14.68 21.03 5.72
C GLU A 390 -16.02 20.58 5.13
N CYS A 391 -16.92 20.09 5.97
CA CYS A 391 -18.29 19.84 5.59
C CYS A 391 -19.17 20.97 6.09
N LYS A 392 -19.99 21.53 5.21
CA LYS A 392 -20.97 22.56 5.55
C LYS A 392 -22.38 22.07 5.23
N ILE A 393 -23.31 22.45 6.08
CA ILE A 393 -24.72 22.28 5.78
C ILE A 393 -25.09 23.39 4.81
N PRO A 394 -25.62 23.08 3.61
CA PRO A 394 -26.04 24.10 2.64
C PRO A 394 -26.97 25.13 3.27
N TYR A 395 -26.77 26.41 2.90
CA TYR A 395 -27.59 27.54 3.36
C TYR A 395 -27.52 27.86 4.86
N THR A 396 -26.56 27.31 5.60
CA THR A 396 -26.30 27.67 6.98
C THR A 396 -24.85 28.13 7.15
N SER A 397 -24.58 28.97 8.17
CA SER A 397 -23.21 29.33 8.57
C SER A 397 -22.57 28.27 9.47
N GLN A 398 -23.29 27.18 9.75
CA GLN A 398 -22.80 26.14 10.65
C GLN A 398 -21.82 25.22 9.91
N GLN A 399 -20.58 25.20 10.40
CA GLN A 399 -19.62 24.15 10.05
C GLN A 399 -19.97 22.90 10.81
N MET A 400 -19.96 21.75 10.11
CA MET A 400 -19.95 20.47 10.78
C MET A 400 -18.51 20.20 11.21
N TYR A 401 -18.22 20.50 12.45
CA TYR A 401 -16.97 20.05 13.06
C TYR A 401 -17.05 18.55 13.31
N ALA A 402 -16.02 17.83 12.90
CA ALA A 402 -15.87 16.40 13.15
C ALA A 402 -17.05 15.53 12.66
N VAL A 403 -17.19 15.42 11.36
CA VAL A 403 -17.93 14.30 10.77
C VAL A 403 -17.10 13.04 10.99
N ASP A 404 -17.59 12.14 11.80
CA ASP A 404 -16.85 10.97 12.28
C ASP A 404 -16.38 10.01 11.18
N ASN A 405 -16.88 10.15 9.96
CA ASN A 405 -16.65 9.22 8.87
C ASN A 405 -16.57 9.93 7.52
N ILE A 406 -15.47 10.62 7.28
CA ILE A 406 -15.10 11.08 5.93
C ILE A 406 -13.94 10.20 5.46
N GLU A 407 -14.10 9.61 4.30
CA GLU A 407 -13.04 8.87 3.61
C GLU A 407 -12.72 9.56 2.29
N TYR A 408 -11.47 9.54 1.87
CA TYR A 408 -11.05 10.00 0.55
C TYR A 408 -10.51 8.85 -0.28
N ARG A 409 -10.62 8.98 -1.59
CA ARG A 409 -10.04 8.08 -2.58
C ARG A 409 -9.24 8.89 -3.59
N LEU A 410 -8.05 8.41 -3.95
CA LEU A 410 -7.20 9.02 -4.99
C LEU A 410 -7.14 8.07 -6.19
N TYR A 411 -7.40 8.56 -7.39
CA TYR A 411 -7.38 7.74 -8.59
C TYR A 411 -6.90 8.50 -9.82
N VAL A 412 -6.57 7.76 -10.87
CA VAL A 412 -6.25 8.25 -12.20
C VAL A 412 -7.24 7.70 -13.21
N MET A 413 -7.40 8.40 -14.35
CA MET A 413 -8.24 7.94 -15.45
C MET A 413 -7.36 7.47 -16.62
N ASP A 414 -7.59 6.23 -17.08
CA ASP A 414 -7.07 5.72 -18.34
C ASP A 414 -8.20 5.62 -19.37
N GLY A 415 -8.36 6.65 -20.14
CA GLY A 415 -9.53 6.81 -21.01
C GLY A 415 -10.81 6.92 -20.18
N THR A 416 -11.66 5.88 -20.23
CA THR A 416 -12.91 5.81 -19.45
C THR A 416 -12.77 4.99 -18.18
N ARG A 417 -11.63 4.32 -17.97
CA ARG A 417 -11.40 3.44 -16.83
C ARG A 417 -10.77 4.20 -15.68
N GLN A 418 -11.35 4.07 -14.51
CA GLN A 418 -10.78 4.53 -13.25
C GLN A 418 -9.79 3.49 -12.70
N ILE A 419 -8.63 3.96 -12.22
CA ILE A 419 -7.61 3.15 -11.57
C ILE A 419 -7.32 3.79 -10.23
N ASP A 420 -7.66 3.07 -9.16
CA ASP A 420 -7.49 3.56 -7.81
C ASP A 420 -6.00 3.50 -7.44
N VAL A 421 -5.49 4.62 -6.96
CA VAL A 421 -4.11 4.78 -6.45
C VAL A 421 -4.12 4.64 -4.94
N ILE A 422 -5.11 5.22 -4.29
CA ILE A 422 -5.44 5.04 -2.88
C ILE A 422 -6.93 4.74 -2.83
N ASP A 423 -7.31 3.57 -2.32
CA ASP A 423 -8.71 3.24 -2.07
C ASP A 423 -9.25 4.07 -0.89
N TYR A 424 -10.56 4.05 -0.68
CA TYR A 424 -11.19 4.83 0.37
C TYR A 424 -10.49 4.67 1.71
N SER A 425 -9.87 5.76 2.13
CA SER A 425 -9.08 5.87 3.36
C SER A 425 -9.63 7.00 4.23
N PRO A 426 -9.75 6.82 5.53
CA PRO A 426 -10.30 7.83 6.41
C PRO A 426 -9.40 9.06 6.52
N LEU A 427 -10.01 10.22 6.77
CA LEU A 427 -9.30 11.46 7.02
C LEU A 427 -8.74 11.50 8.43
N GLU A 428 -7.66 12.27 8.60
CA GLU A 428 -7.16 12.67 9.91
C GLU A 428 -7.99 13.83 10.47
N MET A 429 -8.08 13.90 11.79
CA MET A 429 -8.71 15.01 12.50
C MET A 429 -7.79 15.53 13.58
N VAL A 430 -7.38 16.80 13.43
CA VAL A 430 -6.59 17.53 14.43
C VAL A 430 -7.18 18.92 14.57
N TYR A 431 -7.41 19.38 15.80
CA TYR A 431 -8.02 20.69 16.10
C TYR A 431 -9.34 20.95 15.37
N ASN A 432 -10.23 19.94 15.31
CA ASN A 432 -11.51 19.99 14.57
C ASN A 432 -11.39 20.19 13.05
N THR A 433 -10.23 19.99 12.49
CA THR A 433 -10.02 20.07 11.05
C THR A 433 -9.75 18.67 10.50
N ASN A 434 -10.58 18.25 9.57
CA ASN A 434 -10.33 17.01 8.80
C ASN A 434 -9.33 17.33 7.69
N TYR A 435 -8.35 16.46 7.47
CA TYR A 435 -7.39 16.61 6.39
C TYR A 435 -6.81 15.26 5.96
N PHE A 436 -6.19 15.25 4.81
CA PHE A 436 -5.31 14.19 4.36
C PHE A 436 -4.04 14.79 3.74
N LEU A 437 -2.99 13.98 3.68
CA LEU A 437 -1.75 14.37 3.04
C LEU A 437 -1.61 13.64 1.71
N ILE A 438 -1.15 14.35 0.70
CA ILE A 438 -0.74 13.76 -0.58
C ILE A 438 0.78 13.81 -0.61
N ASP A 439 1.42 12.64 -0.48
CA ASP A 439 2.85 12.48 -0.74
C ASP A 439 3.05 12.16 -2.21
N THR A 440 3.67 13.07 -2.94
CA THR A 440 3.86 12.94 -4.39
C THR A 440 5.13 12.18 -4.76
N ASN A 441 5.93 11.73 -3.79
CA ASN A 441 7.15 10.95 -4.05
C ASN A 441 6.87 9.65 -4.78
N ASP A 442 5.79 8.98 -4.38
CA ASP A 442 5.39 7.68 -4.92
C ASP A 442 4.32 7.79 -6.02
N LEU A 443 4.02 9.02 -6.48
CA LEU A 443 3.06 9.26 -7.55
C LEU A 443 3.76 9.47 -8.90
N ILE A 444 3.22 8.85 -9.93
CA ILE A 444 3.70 8.98 -11.31
C ILE A 444 3.17 10.29 -11.91
N PRO A 445 3.91 10.99 -12.79
CA PRO A 445 3.38 12.14 -13.50
C PRO A 445 2.10 11.81 -14.26
N SER A 446 0.99 12.35 -13.78
CA SER A 446 -0.36 12.14 -14.34
C SER A 446 -1.33 13.12 -13.71
N ARG A 447 -2.58 13.13 -14.22
CA ARG A 447 -3.69 13.80 -13.57
C ARG A 447 -4.34 12.87 -12.55
N TYR A 448 -4.45 13.35 -11.33
CA TYR A 448 -5.07 12.67 -10.21
C TYR A 448 -6.41 13.31 -9.85
N TYR A 449 -7.34 12.49 -9.44
CA TYR A 449 -8.69 12.87 -9.04
C TYR A 449 -8.95 12.40 -7.60
N VAL A 450 -9.71 13.19 -6.86
CA VAL A 450 -10.10 12.88 -5.48
C VAL A 450 -11.61 12.76 -5.39
N ASP A 451 -12.07 11.65 -4.84
CA ASP A 451 -13.45 11.46 -4.39
C ASP A 451 -13.51 11.52 -2.87
N LEU A 452 -14.61 11.98 -2.33
CA LEU A 452 -14.92 11.92 -0.91
C LEU A 452 -16.16 11.08 -0.67
N LYS A 453 -16.11 10.27 0.38
CA LYS A 453 -17.24 9.50 0.89
C LYS A 453 -17.53 9.96 2.32
N ILE A 454 -18.75 10.43 2.56
CA ILE A 454 -19.17 10.99 3.84
C ILE A 454 -20.28 10.11 4.37
N ARG A 455 -20.14 9.59 5.59
CA ARG A 455 -21.20 8.86 6.28
C ARG A 455 -21.82 9.75 7.34
N TYR A 456 -23.13 9.83 7.31
CA TYR A 456 -23.93 10.54 8.29
C TYR A 456 -25.09 9.65 8.74
N GLY A 457 -25.05 9.18 9.98
CA GLY A 457 -26.02 8.21 10.47
C GLY A 457 -25.99 6.92 9.65
N MET A 458 -27.10 6.59 9.00
CA MET A 458 -27.21 5.44 8.08
C MET A 458 -27.01 5.80 6.60
N GLU A 459 -26.83 7.07 6.27
CA GLU A 459 -26.64 7.51 4.89
C GLU A 459 -25.16 7.62 4.54
N GLU A 460 -24.83 7.18 3.33
CA GLU A 460 -23.51 7.32 2.73
C GLU A 460 -23.62 8.17 1.47
N ILE A 461 -22.89 9.29 1.45
CA ILE A 461 -22.91 10.26 0.35
C ILE A 461 -21.56 10.24 -0.35
N HIS A 462 -21.55 9.98 -1.65
CA HIS A 462 -20.37 10.01 -2.48
C HIS A 462 -20.30 11.31 -3.27
N HIS A 463 -19.23 12.08 -3.07
CA HIS A 463 -18.86 13.24 -3.86
C HIS A 463 -17.71 12.88 -4.78
N ARG A 464 -17.96 12.85 -6.09
CA ARG A 464 -16.98 12.50 -7.11
C ARG A 464 -16.26 13.73 -7.62
N ASP A 465 -14.97 13.58 -7.95
CA ASP A 465 -14.14 14.63 -8.54
C ASP A 465 -14.22 15.97 -7.81
N VAL A 466 -14.09 15.91 -6.47
CA VAL A 466 -14.11 17.12 -5.64
C VAL A 466 -12.86 17.97 -5.80
N LEU A 467 -11.78 17.34 -6.25
CA LEU A 467 -10.48 17.96 -6.50
C LEU A 467 -9.76 17.14 -7.57
N HIS A 468 -9.10 17.80 -8.51
CA HIS A 468 -8.15 17.17 -9.42
C HIS A 468 -6.92 18.06 -9.64
N PHE A 469 -5.75 17.43 -9.81
CA PHE A 469 -4.47 18.11 -9.94
C PHE A 469 -3.50 17.28 -10.81
N ASP A 470 -2.47 17.95 -11.30
CA ASP A 470 -1.47 17.34 -12.18
C ASP A 470 -0.14 17.17 -11.41
N ILE A 471 0.42 15.97 -11.39
CA ILE A 471 1.78 15.72 -10.92
C ILE A 471 2.74 15.88 -12.08
N MET A 472 3.77 16.70 -11.88
CA MET A 472 4.77 17.01 -12.88
C MET A 472 6.13 16.42 -12.50
N ASN A 473 6.87 15.90 -13.50
CA ASN A 473 8.28 15.56 -13.29
C ASN A 473 9.08 16.84 -12.97
N ASP A 474 10.08 16.71 -12.12
CA ASP A 474 11.08 17.76 -11.99
C ASP A 474 11.95 17.77 -13.26
N VAL A 475 11.79 18.82 -14.06
CA VAL A 475 12.50 18.98 -15.35
C VAL A 475 14.01 19.20 -15.15
N THR A 476 14.45 19.44 -13.92
CA THR A 476 15.85 19.73 -13.58
C THR A 476 16.76 18.49 -13.55
N GLU A 477 16.23 17.29 -13.44
CA GLU A 477 17.04 16.05 -13.43
C GLU A 477 17.51 15.58 -14.82
N ARG A 478 17.06 16.21 -15.94
CA ARG A 478 17.44 15.78 -17.30
C ARG A 478 18.69 16.44 -17.86
N TYR A 479 19.37 17.32 -17.10
CA TYR A 479 20.54 18.08 -17.59
C TYR A 479 21.78 17.97 -16.69
N ASN A 480 21.90 16.93 -15.86
CA ASN A 480 23.14 16.63 -15.16
C ASN A 480 23.65 15.23 -15.49
#